data_3b35d814dfe6bad8a10b4d93cdbeb383
#
_entry.id   3b35d814dfe6bad8a10b4d93cdbeb383
#
_cell.length_a   1.000
_cell.length_b   1.000
_cell.length_c   1.000
_cell.angle_alpha   90.00
_cell.angle_beta   90.00
_cell.angle_gamma   90.00
#
_symmetry.space_group_name_H-M   'P 1'
#
loop_
_entity.id
_entity.type
_entity.pdbx_description
1 polymer ?
#
loop_
_entity_poly.entity_id
_entity_poly.type
_entity_poly.pdbx_seq_one_letter_code
_entity_poly.pdbx_strand_id
1 'polypeptide(L)'
;MQRRKLQITLISPKGPLYRYRGGIFKQSLRYMPLTLPTLAALVPKEIDAKITCIDEGIGDVDSNLDSDLVGMTVITGTASRAYELAAHFRSRKIPVVLGGPHVTLVPEDAQPHADSIVVGYAEDEWPRLLRDFAAGRMQSRYNQSEDFCLSGYPLPDRSVLPRWKYSTSNVFEASRACIHNCEFCVVPAAWGRKPFKKPVQAIVDDLRRQRARRAIFIDLNLISDKEYAAQLFEAITPLKIEWYGLATTMLCDDIPLLNLVARSGCRGLLMGLESISKRNLRQSSKGFNDPEKYPQIVARLHERKIALQGCFVFGLDEDTPEIFLQTARFAVDARIDLPRFAVVTPFPGTELHRRLEREGRILSRNWEKYDGQHVVFQPLQMSVEQLQRGTEAAWKYAYSWSHVSERLRYSAAPWHVALFTNLSYRYYANRLHQFYNCDWMSSPLWREPAPIAATPDSAVIR
;
A
#
# COMPACT_ATOMS: atom_id res chain seq x y z
N MET A 1 40.49 -20.41 8.63
CA MET A 1 39.15 -20.48 9.22
C MET A 1 38.16 -19.87 8.22
N GLN A 2 37.25 -20.69 7.68
CA GLN A 2 36.15 -20.14 6.86
C GLN A 2 35.31 -19.21 7.76
N ARG A 3 35.19 -17.92 7.40
CA ARG A 3 34.28 -17.00 8.09
C ARG A 3 32.87 -17.56 7.97
N ARG A 4 32.17 -17.72 9.09
CA ARG A 4 30.74 -18.09 9.11
C ARG A 4 29.96 -17.07 8.29
N LYS A 5 29.07 -17.53 7.37
CA LYS A 5 28.16 -16.66 6.62
C LYS A 5 27.23 -15.91 7.58
N LEU A 6 27.10 -14.60 7.36
CA LEU A 6 26.12 -13.82 8.09
C LEU A 6 24.70 -14.32 7.80
N GLN A 7 23.92 -14.56 8.83
CA GLN A 7 22.50 -14.91 8.70
C GLN A 7 21.65 -13.62 8.81
N ILE A 8 21.12 -13.15 7.69
CA ILE A 8 20.27 -11.94 7.65
C ILE A 8 18.83 -12.36 7.40
N THR A 9 17.93 -11.98 8.30
CA THR A 9 16.50 -12.24 8.14
C THR A 9 15.77 -10.96 7.80
N LEU A 10 14.98 -10.98 6.71
CA LEU A 10 14.12 -9.89 6.30
C LEU A 10 12.66 -10.29 6.54
N ILE A 11 11.93 -9.46 7.28
CA ILE A 11 10.56 -9.75 7.68
C ILE A 11 9.60 -8.67 7.18
N SER A 12 8.48 -9.09 6.61
CA SER A 12 7.29 -8.25 6.40
C SER A 12 6.24 -8.67 7.43
N PRO A 13 6.05 -7.91 8.51
CA PRO A 13 5.13 -8.26 9.60
C PRO A 13 3.68 -8.31 9.13
N LYS A 14 2.85 -9.14 9.76
CA LYS A 14 1.41 -9.20 9.52
C LYS A 14 0.70 -7.96 10.03
N GLY A 15 -0.42 -7.65 9.42
CA GLY A 15 -1.28 -6.53 9.80
C GLY A 15 -2.70 -6.74 9.27
N PRO A 16 -3.66 -5.87 9.64
CA PRO A 16 -5.10 -6.13 9.48
C PRO A 16 -5.53 -6.52 8.06
N LEU A 17 -5.31 -5.66 7.10
CA LEU A 17 -5.89 -5.82 5.76
C LEU A 17 -5.10 -6.71 4.81
N TYR A 18 -3.81 -6.84 5.02
CA TYR A 18 -2.92 -7.41 4.02
C TYR A 18 -2.54 -8.86 4.30
N ARG A 19 -3.18 -9.51 5.29
CA ARG A 19 -2.77 -10.80 5.83
C ARG A 19 -3.84 -11.88 5.79
N TYR A 20 -4.92 -11.63 5.03
CA TYR A 20 -5.93 -12.65 4.82
C TYR A 20 -5.36 -13.82 4.02
N ARG A 21 -5.40 -15.00 4.62
CA ARG A 21 -5.03 -16.28 3.98
C ARG A 21 -6.31 -16.96 3.50
N GLY A 22 -6.35 -17.29 2.21
CA GLY A 22 -7.52 -17.93 1.60
C GLY A 22 -7.75 -19.34 2.12
N GLY A 23 -8.60 -19.50 3.16
CA GLY A 23 -9.18 -20.76 3.63
C GLY A 23 -8.29 -22.00 3.51
N ILE A 24 -8.78 -23.03 2.85
CA ILE A 24 -8.09 -24.32 2.68
C ILE A 24 -6.79 -24.25 1.87
N PHE A 25 -6.62 -23.23 1.05
CA PHE A 25 -5.44 -23.11 0.18
C PHE A 25 -4.22 -22.48 0.85
N LYS A 26 -4.37 -21.91 2.04
CA LYS A 26 -3.29 -21.21 2.78
C LYS A 26 -2.44 -20.28 1.90
N GLN A 27 -3.03 -19.78 0.81
CA GLN A 27 -2.40 -18.85 -0.12
C GLN A 27 -2.84 -17.43 0.18
N SER A 28 -1.94 -16.47 0.03
CA SER A 28 -2.31 -15.07 0.05
C SER A 28 -3.12 -14.74 -1.22
N LEU A 29 -4.25 -14.07 -1.06
CA LEU A 29 -5.00 -13.49 -2.19
C LEU A 29 -4.30 -12.25 -2.77
N ARG A 30 -3.11 -11.93 -2.29
CA ARG A 30 -2.30 -10.80 -2.71
C ARG A 30 -1.28 -11.21 -3.77
N TYR A 31 -0.81 -10.21 -4.47
CA TYR A 31 0.43 -10.30 -5.24
C TYR A 31 1.65 -10.30 -4.31
N MET A 32 2.77 -10.84 -4.79
CA MET A 32 4.05 -10.85 -4.05
C MET A 32 4.54 -9.41 -3.78
N PRO A 33 4.87 -9.05 -2.52
CA PRO A 33 5.47 -7.74 -2.24
C PRO A 33 6.88 -7.66 -2.83
N LEU A 34 7.27 -6.50 -3.40
CA LEU A 34 8.60 -6.29 -3.95
C LEU A 34 9.66 -5.90 -2.91
N THR A 35 9.27 -5.43 -1.74
CA THR A 35 10.21 -4.88 -0.74
C THR A 35 11.25 -5.90 -0.32
N LEU A 36 10.85 -7.11 0.12
CA LEU A 36 11.81 -8.14 0.53
C LEU A 36 12.71 -8.61 -0.63
N PRO A 37 12.17 -8.90 -1.83
CA PRO A 37 12.97 -9.16 -3.03
C PRO A 37 13.97 -8.06 -3.39
N THR A 38 13.60 -6.80 -3.21
CA THR A 38 14.48 -5.65 -3.47
C THR A 38 15.61 -5.59 -2.44
N LEU A 39 15.28 -5.65 -1.15
CA LEU A 39 16.29 -5.62 -0.07
C LEU A 39 17.26 -6.81 -0.15
N ALA A 40 16.77 -8.00 -0.52
CA ALA A 40 17.63 -9.17 -0.72
C ALA A 40 18.60 -8.97 -1.88
N ALA A 41 18.14 -8.39 -3.00
CA ALA A 41 18.98 -8.10 -4.16
C ALA A 41 20.04 -7.03 -3.89
N LEU A 42 19.80 -6.13 -2.93
CA LEU A 42 20.68 -5.03 -2.56
C LEU A 42 21.80 -5.45 -1.58
N VAL A 43 21.81 -6.68 -1.10
CA VAL A 43 22.91 -7.15 -0.23
C VAL A 43 24.25 -7.08 -0.96
N PRO A 44 25.26 -6.37 -0.42
CA PRO A 44 26.58 -6.24 -1.08
C PRO A 44 27.24 -7.58 -1.32
N LYS A 45 27.77 -7.79 -2.51
CA LYS A 45 28.41 -9.09 -2.91
C LYS A 45 29.63 -9.44 -2.07
N GLU A 46 30.30 -8.44 -1.53
CA GLU A 46 31.45 -8.61 -0.63
C GLU A 46 31.08 -9.13 0.76
N ILE A 47 29.80 -9.11 1.12
CA ILE A 47 29.28 -9.66 2.37
C ILE A 47 28.81 -11.10 2.10
N ASP A 48 29.54 -12.09 2.61
CA ASP A 48 29.12 -13.49 2.54
C ASP A 48 27.94 -13.72 3.48
N ALA A 49 26.71 -13.56 2.97
CA ALA A 49 25.48 -13.65 3.74
C ALA A 49 24.52 -14.70 3.18
N LYS A 50 23.77 -15.32 4.08
CA LYS A 50 22.57 -16.09 3.76
C LYS A 50 21.35 -15.25 4.12
N ILE A 51 20.50 -15.00 3.12
CA ILE A 51 19.30 -14.18 3.28
C ILE A 51 18.07 -15.08 3.45
N THR A 52 17.32 -14.87 4.53
CA THR A 52 16.03 -15.49 4.76
C THR A 52 14.94 -14.42 4.70
N CYS A 53 13.94 -14.59 3.83
CA CYS A 53 12.82 -13.66 3.70
C CYS A 53 11.53 -14.30 4.22
N ILE A 54 10.84 -13.61 5.12
CA ILE A 54 9.59 -14.06 5.74
C ILE A 54 8.51 -12.99 5.53
N ASP A 55 7.48 -13.34 4.78
CA ASP A 55 6.24 -12.55 4.71
C ASP A 55 5.19 -13.21 5.62
N GLU A 56 4.86 -12.58 6.74
CA GLU A 56 3.83 -13.09 7.65
C GLU A 56 2.43 -13.14 7.01
N GLY A 57 2.26 -12.61 5.81
CA GLY A 57 1.05 -12.82 5.00
C GLY A 57 0.90 -14.25 4.49
N ILE A 58 1.98 -15.03 4.41
CA ILE A 58 1.99 -16.40 3.87
C ILE A 58 2.58 -17.44 4.82
N GLY A 59 3.17 -17.03 5.93
CA GLY A 59 3.73 -17.92 6.95
C GLY A 59 4.13 -17.12 8.19
N ASP A 60 4.06 -17.73 9.36
CA ASP A 60 4.42 -17.06 10.61
C ASP A 60 5.94 -17.06 10.79
N VAL A 61 6.44 -16.10 11.57
CA VAL A 61 7.84 -16.06 12.00
C VAL A 61 8.07 -17.13 13.06
N ASP A 62 9.10 -17.94 12.89
CA ASP A 62 9.57 -18.83 13.95
C ASP A 62 10.28 -18.00 15.02
N SER A 63 9.77 -18.06 16.24
CA SER A 63 10.34 -17.35 17.40
C SER A 63 11.77 -17.79 17.73
N ASN A 64 12.14 -19.01 17.37
CA ASN A 64 13.48 -19.58 17.61
C ASN A 64 14.47 -19.36 16.47
N LEU A 65 14.03 -18.66 15.41
CA LEU A 65 14.87 -18.37 14.25
C LEU A 65 16.21 -17.74 14.69
N ASP A 66 17.31 -18.34 14.24
CA ASP A 66 18.65 -17.81 14.44
C ASP A 66 19.02 -16.83 13.34
N SER A 67 19.53 -15.68 13.72
CA SER A 67 19.93 -14.62 12.79
C SER A 67 21.00 -13.74 13.42
N ASP A 68 21.90 -13.20 12.60
CA ASP A 68 22.89 -12.23 13.04
C ASP A 68 22.32 -10.79 12.94
N LEU A 69 21.33 -10.58 12.07
CA LEU A 69 20.63 -9.30 11.88
C LEU A 69 19.22 -9.54 11.39
N VAL A 70 18.24 -8.83 11.94
CA VAL A 70 16.84 -8.84 11.49
C VAL A 70 16.47 -7.47 10.93
N GLY A 71 16.03 -7.43 9.67
CA GLY A 71 15.46 -6.23 9.04
C GLY A 71 13.95 -6.39 8.85
N MET A 72 13.15 -5.38 9.21
CA MET A 72 11.71 -5.41 9.04
C MET A 72 11.20 -4.21 8.24
N THR A 73 10.28 -4.46 7.31
CA THR A 73 9.55 -3.40 6.59
C THR A 73 8.23 -3.12 7.28
N VAL A 74 8.00 -1.86 7.68
CA VAL A 74 6.88 -1.47 8.54
C VAL A 74 5.97 -0.48 7.82
N ILE A 75 4.71 -0.85 7.63
CA ILE A 75 3.62 0.07 7.33
C ILE A 75 2.86 0.39 8.62
N THR A 76 2.08 1.47 8.67
CA THR A 76 1.43 1.89 9.93
C THR A 76 0.63 0.78 10.58
N GLY A 77 -0.23 0.09 9.83
CA GLY A 77 -1.03 -1.01 10.38
C GLY A 77 -0.25 -2.26 10.80
N THR A 78 1.07 -2.32 10.62
CA THR A 78 1.91 -3.43 11.07
C THR A 78 2.92 -3.02 12.15
N ALA A 79 2.90 -1.76 12.58
CA ALA A 79 3.90 -1.22 13.50
C ALA A 79 3.92 -1.96 14.85
N SER A 80 2.77 -2.16 15.47
CA SER A 80 2.70 -2.88 16.75
C SER A 80 3.28 -4.29 16.64
N ARG A 81 2.98 -5.02 15.56
CA ARG A 81 3.55 -6.36 15.33
C ARG A 81 5.06 -6.30 15.08
N ALA A 82 5.53 -5.30 14.33
CA ALA A 82 6.96 -5.10 14.12
C ALA A 82 7.69 -4.84 15.44
N TYR A 83 7.12 -4.01 16.32
CA TYR A 83 7.69 -3.69 17.64
C TYR A 83 7.71 -4.90 18.57
N GLU A 84 6.66 -5.73 18.56
CA GLU A 84 6.63 -7.01 19.29
C GLU A 84 7.76 -7.94 18.83
N LEU A 85 7.89 -8.14 17.51
CA LEU A 85 8.97 -8.96 16.94
C LEU A 85 10.36 -8.36 17.26
N ALA A 86 10.50 -7.05 17.18
CA ALA A 86 11.73 -6.34 17.49
C ALA A 86 12.13 -6.56 18.96
N ALA A 87 11.20 -6.40 19.91
CA ALA A 87 11.45 -6.67 21.31
C ALA A 87 11.88 -8.13 21.54
N HIS A 88 11.23 -9.09 20.87
CA HIS A 88 11.58 -10.50 20.95
C HIS A 88 13.01 -10.78 20.47
N PHE A 89 13.41 -10.31 19.28
CA PHE A 89 14.75 -10.54 18.75
C PHE A 89 15.82 -9.83 19.57
N ARG A 90 15.59 -8.59 20.00
CA ARG A 90 16.50 -7.82 20.85
C ARG A 90 16.71 -8.47 22.21
N SER A 91 15.69 -9.09 22.81
CA SER A 91 15.84 -9.86 24.06
C SER A 91 16.80 -11.06 23.91
N ARG A 92 16.91 -11.58 22.68
CA ARG A 92 17.86 -12.62 22.28
C ARG A 92 19.22 -12.06 21.82
N LYS A 93 19.46 -10.75 21.98
CA LYS A 93 20.68 -10.04 21.53
C LYS A 93 20.90 -10.09 20.02
N ILE A 94 19.83 -10.20 19.24
CA ILE A 94 19.85 -10.12 17.79
C ILE A 94 19.49 -8.68 17.40
N PRO A 95 20.40 -7.92 16.75
CA PRO A 95 20.15 -6.56 16.33
C PRO A 95 18.98 -6.47 15.35
N VAL A 96 18.16 -5.42 15.52
CA VAL A 96 16.97 -5.18 14.71
C VAL A 96 17.06 -3.85 13.97
N VAL A 97 16.76 -3.89 12.68
CA VAL A 97 16.64 -2.72 11.81
C VAL A 97 15.18 -2.57 11.37
N LEU A 98 14.60 -1.40 11.57
CA LEU A 98 13.27 -1.07 11.06
C LEU A 98 13.37 -0.08 9.90
N GLY A 99 12.56 -0.28 8.88
CA GLY A 99 12.43 0.64 7.73
C GLY A 99 11.02 0.58 7.15
N GLY A 100 10.78 1.34 6.10
CA GLY A 100 9.50 1.38 5.41
C GLY A 100 8.66 2.63 5.70
N PRO A 101 7.42 2.69 5.17
CA PRO A 101 6.62 3.92 5.20
C PRO A 101 6.34 4.46 6.59
N HIS A 102 6.01 3.61 7.56
CA HIS A 102 5.72 4.06 8.92
C HIS A 102 6.95 4.67 9.59
N VAL A 103 8.10 4.00 9.49
CA VAL A 103 9.37 4.49 10.03
C VAL A 103 9.78 5.82 9.38
N THR A 104 9.48 6.00 8.10
CA THR A 104 9.74 7.25 7.38
C THR A 104 8.81 8.38 7.82
N LEU A 105 7.55 8.08 8.12
CA LEU A 105 6.55 9.08 8.54
C LEU A 105 6.74 9.53 9.99
N VAL A 106 7.10 8.60 10.88
CA VAL A 106 7.23 8.84 12.32
C VAL A 106 8.45 8.10 12.87
N PRO A 107 9.67 8.53 12.49
CA PRO A 107 10.90 7.86 12.91
C PRO A 107 11.10 7.86 14.43
N GLU A 108 10.58 8.86 15.12
CA GLU A 108 10.67 8.99 16.57
C GLU A 108 9.82 7.92 17.30
N ASP A 109 8.72 7.45 16.70
CA ASP A 109 7.92 6.33 17.22
C ASP A 109 8.64 4.99 17.03
N ALA A 110 9.35 4.82 15.92
CA ALA A 110 10.03 3.56 15.59
C ALA A 110 11.41 3.41 16.28
N GLN A 111 12.16 4.50 16.47
CA GLN A 111 13.53 4.49 16.95
C GLN A 111 13.73 3.75 18.28
N PRO A 112 12.87 3.88 19.31
CA PRO A 112 13.04 3.16 20.59
C PRO A 112 12.95 1.64 20.47
N HIS A 113 12.30 1.15 19.42
CA HIS A 113 12.04 -0.27 19.18
C HIS A 113 13.13 -0.98 18.38
N ALA A 114 14.13 -0.26 17.84
CA ALA A 114 15.16 -0.81 16.97
C ALA A 114 16.58 -0.40 17.40
N ASP A 115 17.55 -1.18 16.96
CA ASP A 115 18.97 -0.83 17.11
C ASP A 115 19.40 0.13 16.01
N SER A 116 18.70 0.10 14.85
CA SER A 116 18.86 1.03 13.76
C SER A 116 17.54 1.23 13.01
N ILE A 117 17.35 2.42 12.44
CA ILE A 117 16.24 2.70 11.52
C ILE A 117 16.74 3.20 10.17
N VAL A 118 15.97 2.88 9.11
CA VAL A 118 16.18 3.41 7.76
C VAL A 118 14.99 4.29 7.39
N VAL A 119 15.24 5.58 7.17
CA VAL A 119 14.25 6.60 6.84
C VAL A 119 14.33 6.94 5.36
N GLY A 120 13.22 6.85 4.66
CA GLY A 120 13.15 7.02 3.20
C GLY A 120 13.32 5.71 2.44
N TYR A 121 13.77 5.80 1.20
CA TYR A 121 14.07 4.64 0.37
C TYR A 121 15.40 4.00 0.78
N ALA A 122 15.48 2.69 0.68
CA ALA A 122 16.56 1.90 1.29
C ALA A 122 17.68 1.51 0.31
N GLU A 123 17.58 1.86 -0.97
CA GLU A 123 18.47 1.35 -2.00
C GLU A 123 19.95 1.70 -1.76
N ASP A 124 20.24 2.90 -1.25
CA ASP A 124 21.61 3.31 -0.89
C ASP A 124 21.94 2.95 0.56
N GLU A 125 20.98 3.17 1.46
CA GLU A 125 21.24 3.09 2.89
C GLU A 125 21.25 1.66 3.43
N TRP A 126 20.48 0.74 2.86
CA TRP A 126 20.52 -0.66 3.26
C TRP A 126 21.88 -1.32 2.97
N PRO A 127 22.48 -1.21 1.77
CA PRO A 127 23.83 -1.70 1.55
C PRO A 127 24.90 -1.03 2.44
N ARG A 128 24.77 0.26 2.71
CA ARG A 128 25.65 1.01 3.62
C ARG A 128 25.54 0.48 5.05
N LEU A 129 24.32 0.32 5.56
CA LEU A 129 24.05 -0.25 6.87
C LEU A 129 24.66 -1.63 7.03
N LEU A 130 24.52 -2.49 6.03
CA LEU A 130 25.10 -3.84 6.06
C LEU A 130 26.61 -3.84 6.11
N ARG A 131 27.29 -2.93 5.38
CA ARG A 131 28.74 -2.76 5.49
C ARG A 131 29.16 -2.28 6.88
N ASP A 132 28.44 -1.31 7.42
CA ASP A 132 28.69 -0.79 8.76
C ASP A 132 28.44 -1.86 9.83
N PHE A 133 27.38 -2.66 9.69
CA PHE A 133 27.10 -3.80 10.56
C PHE A 133 28.22 -4.84 10.52
N ALA A 134 28.67 -5.24 9.33
CA ALA A 134 29.77 -6.21 9.16
C ALA A 134 31.11 -5.67 9.73
N ALA A 135 31.26 -4.36 9.80
CA ALA A 135 32.43 -3.68 10.41
C ALA A 135 32.26 -3.35 11.90
N GLY A 136 31.13 -3.73 12.53
CA GLY A 136 30.85 -3.45 13.95
C GLY A 136 30.60 -1.98 14.27
N ARG A 137 30.20 -1.16 13.32
CA ARG A 137 29.97 0.30 13.47
C ARG A 137 28.59 0.75 12.97
N MET A 138 27.57 -0.13 13.05
CA MET A 138 26.21 0.19 12.67
C MET A 138 25.72 1.43 13.41
N GLN A 139 25.17 2.39 12.66
CA GLN A 139 24.60 3.62 13.21
C GLN A 139 23.14 3.38 13.66
N SER A 140 22.63 4.19 14.58
CA SER A 140 21.23 4.09 15.03
C SER A 140 20.23 4.57 13.98
N ARG A 141 20.65 5.38 12.99
CA ARG A 141 19.77 5.93 11.95
C ARG A 141 20.52 6.13 10.65
N TYR A 142 19.86 5.74 9.55
CA TYR A 142 20.28 5.98 8.17
C TYR A 142 19.16 6.73 7.46
N ASN A 143 19.49 7.87 6.84
CA ASN A 143 18.52 8.69 6.12
C ASN A 143 18.84 8.66 4.63
N GLN A 144 17.79 8.52 3.81
CA GLN A 144 17.90 8.64 2.36
C GLN A 144 18.65 9.93 1.97
N SER A 145 19.56 9.81 1.01
CA SER A 145 20.27 10.96 0.42
C SER A 145 19.30 11.87 -0.35
N GLU A 146 19.61 13.17 -0.37
CA GLU A 146 18.90 14.15 -1.19
C GLU A 146 19.09 13.89 -2.70
N ASP A 147 20.25 13.34 -3.07
CA ASP A 147 20.60 12.99 -4.46
C ASP A 147 20.08 11.62 -4.90
N PHE A 148 19.21 11.00 -4.10
CA PHE A 148 18.67 9.69 -4.39
C PHE A 148 18.02 9.61 -5.78
N CYS A 149 18.32 8.56 -6.52
CA CYS A 149 17.68 8.23 -7.80
C CYS A 149 17.44 6.73 -7.93
N LEU A 150 16.46 6.32 -8.75
CA LEU A 150 16.11 4.90 -8.96
C LEU A 150 16.86 4.27 -10.15
N SER A 151 18.16 4.52 -10.29
CA SER A 151 18.97 3.95 -11.38
C SER A 151 20.18 3.19 -10.85
N GLY A 152 20.62 2.18 -11.59
CA GLY A 152 21.81 1.42 -11.26
C GLY A 152 21.63 0.30 -10.22
N TYR A 153 20.43 0.10 -9.68
CA TYR A 153 20.16 -0.96 -8.71
C TYR A 153 19.85 -2.30 -9.37
N PRO A 154 20.13 -3.41 -8.68
CA PRO A 154 19.80 -4.74 -9.17
C PRO A 154 18.28 -4.93 -9.26
N LEU A 155 17.85 -5.80 -10.16
CA LEU A 155 16.45 -6.22 -10.24
C LEU A 155 16.06 -7.02 -9.00
N PRO A 156 14.80 -6.91 -8.52
CA PRO A 156 14.33 -7.62 -7.34
C PRO A 156 14.53 -9.14 -7.46
N ASP A 157 15.09 -9.75 -6.43
CA ASP A 157 15.25 -11.21 -6.37
C ASP A 157 13.96 -11.88 -5.85
N ARG A 158 13.05 -12.21 -6.77
CA ARG A 158 11.78 -12.86 -6.42
C ARG A 158 11.94 -14.33 -6.01
N SER A 159 13.14 -14.90 -6.08
CA SER A 159 13.39 -16.30 -5.67
C SER A 159 13.40 -16.48 -4.15
N VAL A 160 13.60 -15.39 -3.41
CA VAL A 160 13.64 -15.38 -1.94
C VAL A 160 12.28 -15.66 -1.27
N LEU A 161 11.19 -15.60 -2.05
CA LEU A 161 9.83 -15.86 -1.57
C LEU A 161 9.17 -16.98 -2.40
N PRO A 162 8.35 -17.84 -1.77
CA PRO A 162 7.67 -18.96 -2.46
C PRO A 162 6.55 -18.44 -3.38
N ARG A 163 6.83 -18.36 -4.69
CA ARG A 163 5.92 -17.79 -5.70
C ARG A 163 4.52 -18.40 -5.69
N TRP A 164 4.41 -19.71 -5.43
CA TRP A 164 3.15 -20.43 -5.42
C TRP A 164 2.19 -20.04 -4.27
N LYS A 165 2.71 -19.35 -3.26
CA LYS A 165 1.89 -18.84 -2.14
C LYS A 165 1.22 -17.48 -2.43
N TYR A 166 1.41 -16.90 -3.61
CA TYR A 166 0.81 -15.62 -4.01
C TYR A 166 -0.09 -15.81 -5.23
N SER A 167 -1.04 -14.88 -5.41
CA SER A 167 -1.87 -14.84 -6.61
C SER A 167 -1.04 -14.58 -7.87
N THR A 168 0.00 -13.78 -7.76
CA THR A 168 1.01 -13.57 -8.80
C THR A 168 2.32 -13.05 -8.21
N SER A 169 3.43 -13.42 -8.84
CA SER A 169 4.76 -12.84 -8.59
C SER A 169 5.17 -11.81 -9.66
N ASN A 170 4.33 -11.62 -10.69
CA ASN A 170 4.59 -10.69 -11.78
C ASN A 170 4.18 -9.27 -11.37
N VAL A 171 4.91 -8.73 -10.42
CA VAL A 171 4.75 -7.38 -9.87
C VAL A 171 5.93 -6.54 -10.29
N PHE A 172 5.67 -5.34 -10.76
CA PHE A 172 6.65 -4.42 -11.29
C PHE A 172 6.43 -3.03 -10.74
N GLU A 173 7.47 -2.23 -10.76
CA GLU A 173 7.46 -0.84 -10.32
C GLU A 173 8.34 -0.04 -11.28
N ALA A 174 7.78 0.96 -11.92
CA ALA A 174 8.48 1.84 -12.85
C ALA A 174 8.87 3.16 -12.20
N SER A 175 8.01 3.68 -11.33
CA SER A 175 8.22 4.98 -10.66
C SER A 175 7.73 4.95 -9.21
N ARG A 176 8.20 5.90 -8.42
CA ARG A 176 7.78 6.14 -7.03
C ARG A 176 7.42 7.59 -6.81
N ALA A 177 6.71 7.88 -5.72
CA ALA A 177 6.12 9.15 -5.36
C ALA A 177 4.94 9.56 -6.26
N CYS A 178 4.41 10.75 -6.04
CA CYS A 178 3.28 11.31 -6.77
C CYS A 178 3.36 12.84 -6.74
N ILE A 179 3.03 13.50 -7.83
CA ILE A 179 3.07 14.97 -7.95
C ILE A 179 1.99 15.67 -7.12
N HIS A 180 0.92 14.94 -6.75
CA HIS A 180 -0.21 15.50 -6.01
C HIS A 180 0.08 15.61 -4.51
N ASN A 181 -0.61 16.52 -3.85
CA ASN A 181 -0.50 16.78 -2.40
C ASN A 181 -1.85 16.56 -1.70
N CYS A 182 -2.47 15.40 -1.92
CA CYS A 182 -3.74 15.08 -1.25
C CYS A 182 -3.54 15.01 0.27
N GLU A 183 -4.38 15.70 1.03
CA GLU A 183 -4.26 15.92 2.47
C GLU A 183 -4.12 14.61 3.29
N PHE A 184 -4.84 13.59 2.89
CA PHE A 184 -4.86 12.28 3.57
C PHE A 184 -3.77 11.31 3.10
N CYS A 185 -3.02 11.66 2.04
CA CYS A 185 -2.15 10.71 1.37
C CYS A 185 -0.78 10.63 2.04
N VAL A 186 -0.33 9.40 2.32
CA VAL A 186 0.99 9.14 2.91
C VAL A 186 2.14 9.42 1.94
N VAL A 187 1.88 9.41 0.62
CA VAL A 187 2.93 9.51 -0.40
C VAL A 187 3.70 10.82 -0.35
N PRO A 188 3.06 12.00 -0.42
CA PRO A 188 3.78 13.26 -0.32
C PRO A 188 4.41 13.46 1.06
N ALA A 189 3.81 12.89 2.12
CA ALA A 189 4.33 13.01 3.48
C ALA A 189 5.61 12.17 3.70
N ALA A 190 5.67 10.96 3.13
CA ALA A 190 6.81 10.05 3.31
C ALA A 190 7.94 10.30 2.30
N TRP A 191 7.62 10.66 1.05
CA TRP A 191 8.59 10.65 -0.05
C TRP A 191 8.58 11.93 -0.90
N GLY A 192 7.83 12.94 -0.48
CA GLY A 192 7.73 14.19 -1.23
C GLY A 192 6.94 14.05 -2.53
N ARG A 193 7.08 15.06 -3.39
CA ARG A 193 6.28 15.20 -4.62
C ARG A 193 7.10 15.03 -5.91
N LYS A 194 8.41 14.81 -5.81
CA LYS A 194 9.30 14.58 -6.97
C LYS A 194 9.21 13.09 -7.35
N PRO A 195 8.73 12.74 -8.55
CA PRO A 195 8.70 11.35 -8.98
C PRO A 195 10.13 10.82 -9.19
N PHE A 196 10.41 9.66 -8.63
CA PHE A 196 11.63 8.89 -8.92
C PHE A 196 11.31 7.85 -9.98
N LYS A 197 12.13 7.74 -11.00
CA LYS A 197 11.90 6.91 -12.19
C LYS A 197 13.01 5.88 -12.37
N LYS A 198 12.66 4.63 -12.62
CA LYS A 198 13.62 3.62 -13.07
C LYS A 198 13.90 3.80 -14.56
N PRO A 199 15.08 3.48 -15.06
CA PRO A 199 15.30 3.42 -16.51
C PRO A 199 14.29 2.50 -17.17
N VAL A 200 13.64 2.95 -18.25
CA VAL A 200 12.59 2.18 -18.96
C VAL A 200 13.11 0.81 -19.38
N GLN A 201 14.38 0.74 -19.84
CA GLN A 201 15.01 -0.52 -20.25
C GLN A 201 15.09 -1.53 -19.08
N ALA A 202 15.34 -1.07 -17.84
CA ALA A 202 15.37 -1.95 -16.67
C ALA A 202 14.00 -2.61 -16.41
N ILE A 203 12.90 -1.90 -16.67
CA ILE A 203 11.54 -2.45 -16.55
C ILE A 203 11.28 -3.50 -17.64
N VAL A 204 11.67 -3.19 -18.89
CA VAL A 204 11.57 -4.12 -20.02
C VAL A 204 12.36 -5.39 -19.75
N ASP A 205 13.59 -5.28 -19.22
CA ASP A 205 14.43 -6.41 -18.91
C ASP A 205 13.87 -7.26 -17.75
N ASP A 206 13.28 -6.61 -16.72
CA ASP A 206 12.61 -7.34 -15.64
C ASP A 206 11.36 -8.08 -16.16
N LEU A 207 10.52 -7.45 -16.98
CA LEU A 207 9.38 -8.10 -17.63
C LEU A 207 9.80 -9.32 -18.46
N ARG A 208 10.87 -9.21 -19.25
CA ARG A 208 11.44 -10.31 -20.04
C ARG A 208 12.00 -11.40 -19.16
N ARG A 209 12.78 -11.06 -18.13
CA ARG A 209 13.36 -12.01 -17.17
C ARG A 209 12.29 -12.83 -16.48
N GLN A 210 11.16 -12.21 -16.11
CA GLN A 210 10.03 -12.89 -15.49
C GLN A 210 9.16 -13.64 -16.51
N ARG A 211 9.38 -13.49 -17.81
CA ARG A 211 8.51 -14.02 -18.89
C ARG A 211 7.05 -13.65 -18.65
N ALA A 212 6.82 -12.41 -18.22
CA ALA A 212 5.52 -11.94 -17.79
C ALA A 212 4.54 -11.91 -18.97
N ARG A 213 3.43 -12.63 -18.86
CA ARG A 213 2.26 -12.49 -19.75
C ARG A 213 1.23 -11.56 -19.16
N ARG A 214 1.16 -11.52 -17.82
CA ARG A 214 0.35 -10.58 -17.05
C ARG A 214 1.23 -9.90 -16.03
N ALA A 215 1.02 -8.59 -15.82
CA ALA A 215 1.82 -7.77 -14.93
C ALA A 215 0.92 -6.90 -14.05
N ILE A 216 1.36 -6.66 -12.82
CA ILE A 216 0.78 -5.64 -11.95
C ILE A 216 1.85 -4.58 -11.73
N PHE A 217 1.58 -3.34 -12.14
CA PHE A 217 2.38 -2.17 -11.78
C PHE A 217 1.86 -1.60 -10.46
N ILE A 218 2.75 -1.51 -9.46
CA ILE A 218 2.41 -1.03 -8.12
C ILE A 218 2.72 0.45 -7.91
N ASP A 219 3.07 1.13 -8.97
CA ASP A 219 3.28 2.57 -8.97
C ASP A 219 2.04 3.28 -8.44
N LEU A 220 2.23 4.26 -7.57
CA LEU A 220 1.13 5.00 -6.94
C LEU A 220 0.39 5.92 -7.92
N ASN A 221 1.08 6.33 -8.99
CA ASN A 221 0.52 7.05 -10.12
C ASN A 221 1.45 6.89 -11.33
N LEU A 222 1.15 5.96 -12.23
CA LEU A 222 1.94 5.66 -13.43
C LEU A 222 2.10 6.85 -14.39
N ILE A 223 1.23 7.85 -14.28
CA ILE A 223 1.24 9.04 -15.15
C ILE A 223 1.73 10.30 -14.44
N SER A 224 2.43 10.17 -13.32
CA SER A 224 3.01 11.32 -12.60
C SER A 224 3.94 12.16 -13.48
N ASP A 225 4.63 11.50 -14.40
CA ASP A 225 5.42 12.11 -15.47
C ASP A 225 4.92 11.53 -16.80
N LYS A 226 4.23 12.34 -17.58
CA LYS A 226 3.56 11.90 -18.81
C LYS A 226 4.53 11.47 -19.91
N GLU A 227 5.66 12.14 -20.03
CA GLU A 227 6.69 11.83 -21.03
C GLU A 227 7.33 10.48 -20.72
N TYR A 228 7.71 10.26 -19.47
CA TYR A 228 8.22 8.98 -19.01
C TYR A 228 7.18 7.86 -19.17
N ALA A 229 5.93 8.12 -18.82
CA ALA A 229 4.84 7.18 -18.98
C ALA A 229 4.66 6.78 -20.46
N ALA A 230 4.72 7.74 -21.39
CA ALA A 230 4.64 7.46 -22.81
C ALA A 230 5.80 6.56 -23.27
N GLN A 231 7.04 6.90 -22.90
CA GLN A 231 8.23 6.08 -23.21
C GLN A 231 8.09 4.65 -22.65
N LEU A 232 7.61 4.51 -21.41
CA LEU A 232 7.38 3.20 -20.81
C LEU A 232 6.35 2.38 -21.60
N PHE A 233 5.18 2.96 -21.90
CA PHE A 233 4.10 2.25 -22.59
C PHE A 233 4.46 1.92 -24.04
N GLU A 234 5.21 2.76 -24.72
CA GLU A 234 5.79 2.45 -26.04
C GLU A 234 6.74 1.25 -25.95
N ALA A 235 7.65 1.25 -24.98
CA ALA A 235 8.66 0.21 -24.82
C ALA A 235 8.07 -1.15 -24.43
N ILE A 236 6.97 -1.21 -23.68
CA ILE A 236 6.32 -2.46 -23.29
C ILE A 236 5.30 -2.97 -24.32
N THR A 237 4.82 -2.13 -25.24
CA THR A 237 3.85 -2.53 -26.27
C THR A 237 4.28 -3.76 -27.07
N PRO A 238 5.53 -3.89 -27.55
CA PRO A 238 5.99 -5.07 -28.29
C PRO A 238 6.00 -6.37 -27.46
N LEU A 239 5.97 -6.27 -26.15
CA LEU A 239 5.97 -7.45 -25.26
C LEU A 239 4.62 -8.17 -25.23
N LYS A 240 3.55 -7.53 -25.71
CA LYS A 240 2.18 -8.08 -25.79
C LYS A 240 1.69 -8.63 -24.46
N ILE A 241 2.02 -7.96 -23.36
CA ILE A 241 1.58 -8.30 -22.01
C ILE A 241 0.19 -7.71 -21.73
N GLU A 242 -0.54 -8.33 -20.82
CA GLU A 242 -1.71 -7.70 -20.18
C GLU A 242 -1.26 -7.11 -18.86
N TRP A 243 -1.62 -5.88 -18.55
CA TRP A 243 -1.22 -5.27 -17.29
C TRP A 243 -2.32 -4.50 -16.58
N TYR A 244 -2.15 -4.36 -15.28
CA TYR A 244 -3.00 -3.63 -14.35
C TYR A 244 -2.14 -2.65 -13.56
N GLY A 245 -2.69 -1.50 -13.18
CA GLY A 245 -1.92 -0.49 -12.43
C GLY A 245 -2.79 0.60 -11.82
N LEU A 246 -2.16 1.67 -11.35
CA LEU A 246 -2.83 2.82 -10.74
C LEU A 246 -2.56 4.07 -11.57
N ALA A 247 -3.60 4.88 -11.74
CA ALA A 247 -3.50 6.20 -12.38
C ALA A 247 -4.50 7.18 -11.75
N THR A 248 -4.31 8.46 -12.00
CA THR A 248 -5.32 9.47 -11.68
C THR A 248 -6.32 9.62 -12.83
N THR A 249 -7.47 10.22 -12.55
CA THR A 249 -8.52 10.54 -13.53
C THR A 249 -8.01 11.41 -14.67
N MET A 250 -6.95 12.18 -14.45
CA MET A 250 -6.31 13.04 -15.47
C MET A 250 -5.81 12.28 -16.71
N LEU A 251 -5.58 10.95 -16.61
CA LEU A 251 -5.29 10.11 -17.76
C LEU A 251 -6.41 10.18 -18.81
N CYS A 252 -7.65 10.22 -18.36
CA CYS A 252 -8.80 10.20 -19.27
C CYS A 252 -9.05 11.53 -19.98
N ASP A 253 -8.41 12.61 -19.58
CA ASP A 253 -8.40 13.89 -20.30
C ASP A 253 -7.31 13.96 -21.37
N ASP A 254 -6.32 13.04 -21.33
CA ASP A 254 -5.22 12.94 -22.30
C ASP A 254 -5.48 11.74 -23.24
N ILE A 255 -6.26 11.99 -24.28
CA ILE A 255 -6.68 10.92 -25.22
C ILE A 255 -5.52 10.23 -25.92
N PRO A 256 -4.47 10.93 -26.39
CA PRO A 256 -3.29 10.28 -26.97
C PRO A 256 -2.61 9.31 -25.99
N LEU A 257 -2.36 9.74 -24.75
CA LEU A 257 -1.76 8.90 -23.71
C LEU A 257 -2.68 7.74 -23.33
N LEU A 258 -3.98 7.96 -23.18
CA LEU A 258 -4.96 6.92 -22.89
C LEU A 258 -5.00 5.85 -24.00
N ASN A 259 -4.92 6.26 -25.28
CA ASN A 259 -4.83 5.32 -26.39
C ASN A 259 -3.54 4.49 -26.35
N LEU A 260 -2.42 5.09 -25.96
CA LEU A 260 -1.15 4.41 -25.80
C LEU A 260 -1.19 3.40 -24.63
N VAL A 261 -1.77 3.79 -23.51
CA VAL A 261 -2.04 2.91 -22.35
C VAL A 261 -2.84 1.68 -22.80
N ALA A 262 -3.90 1.86 -23.58
CA ALA A 262 -4.69 0.75 -24.09
C ALA A 262 -3.89 -0.17 -25.03
N ARG A 263 -3.12 0.42 -25.97
CA ARG A 263 -2.29 -0.34 -26.93
C ARG A 263 -1.16 -1.11 -26.22
N SER A 264 -0.62 -0.57 -25.13
CA SER A 264 0.43 -1.24 -24.35
C SER A 264 -0.06 -2.47 -23.57
N GLY A 265 -1.38 -2.74 -23.60
CA GLY A 265 -2.00 -3.93 -23.00
C GLY A 265 -2.64 -3.70 -21.63
N CYS A 266 -2.95 -2.47 -21.26
CA CYS A 266 -3.71 -2.18 -20.04
C CYS A 266 -5.09 -2.87 -20.08
N ARG A 267 -5.46 -3.56 -19.00
CA ARG A 267 -6.76 -4.23 -18.81
C ARG A 267 -7.54 -3.70 -17.63
N GLY A 268 -6.90 -3.00 -16.73
CA GLY A 268 -7.60 -2.39 -15.60
C GLY A 268 -6.75 -1.37 -14.86
N LEU A 269 -7.42 -0.35 -14.38
CA LEU A 269 -6.82 0.74 -13.62
C LEU A 269 -7.56 0.94 -12.31
N LEU A 270 -6.80 1.10 -11.23
CA LEU A 270 -7.31 1.62 -9.98
C LEU A 270 -7.18 3.15 -10.03
N MET A 271 -8.28 3.85 -9.78
CA MET A 271 -8.31 5.30 -9.69
C MET A 271 -8.98 5.76 -8.40
N GLY A 272 -8.35 6.68 -7.69
CA GLY A 272 -8.96 7.34 -6.55
C GLY A 272 -9.96 8.41 -7.02
N LEU A 273 -11.25 8.10 -6.98
CA LEU A 273 -12.34 9.04 -7.24
C LEU A 273 -12.65 9.87 -5.98
N GLU A 274 -12.51 9.25 -4.84
CA GLU A 274 -12.60 9.69 -3.46
C GLU A 274 -14.00 10.14 -3.03
N SER A 275 -14.63 11.10 -3.69
CA SER A 275 -15.94 11.63 -3.30
C SER A 275 -16.76 12.03 -4.51
N ILE A 276 -18.09 12.02 -4.35
CA ILE A 276 -19.05 12.63 -5.28
C ILE A 276 -19.34 14.11 -4.93
N SER A 277 -18.74 14.63 -3.84
CA SER A 277 -18.83 16.03 -3.43
C SER A 277 -17.64 16.84 -3.94
N LYS A 278 -17.89 17.81 -4.83
CA LYS A 278 -16.86 18.75 -5.29
C LYS A 278 -16.20 19.53 -4.14
N ARG A 279 -16.95 19.80 -3.07
CA ARG A 279 -16.44 20.53 -1.89
C ARG A 279 -15.43 19.68 -1.13
N ASN A 280 -15.74 18.42 -0.83
CA ASN A 280 -14.81 17.49 -0.21
C ASN A 280 -13.53 17.30 -1.03
N LEU A 281 -13.65 17.18 -2.35
CA LEU A 281 -12.51 17.04 -3.25
C LEU A 281 -11.56 18.26 -3.19
N ARG A 282 -12.12 19.47 -3.13
CA ARG A 282 -11.30 20.69 -3.00
C ARG A 282 -10.60 20.76 -1.65
N GLN A 283 -11.33 20.49 -0.55
CA GLN A 283 -10.79 20.52 0.80
C GLN A 283 -9.66 19.50 0.99
N SER A 284 -9.78 18.30 0.40
CA SER A 284 -8.76 17.27 0.48
C SER A 284 -7.62 17.42 -0.55
N SER A 285 -7.49 18.60 -1.19
CA SER A 285 -6.48 18.87 -2.22
C SER A 285 -6.56 17.91 -3.42
N LYS A 286 -7.77 17.45 -3.74
CA LYS A 286 -8.06 16.58 -4.89
C LYS A 286 -9.01 17.23 -5.91
N GLY A 287 -8.98 18.55 -5.99
CA GLY A 287 -9.83 19.35 -6.87
C GLY A 287 -9.63 19.13 -8.37
N PHE A 288 -8.65 18.31 -8.79
CA PHE A 288 -8.51 17.86 -10.17
C PHE A 288 -9.53 16.77 -10.54
N ASN A 289 -10.16 16.10 -9.55
CA ASN A 289 -11.29 15.22 -9.77
C ASN A 289 -12.58 16.03 -9.93
N ASP A 290 -13.41 15.63 -10.88
CA ASP A 290 -14.75 16.20 -11.09
C ASP A 290 -15.80 15.08 -11.15
N PRO A 291 -16.69 14.96 -10.17
CA PRO A 291 -17.70 13.89 -10.14
C PRO A 291 -18.63 13.89 -11.35
N GLU A 292 -18.88 15.03 -11.96
CA GLU A 292 -19.73 15.13 -13.17
C GLU A 292 -19.08 14.44 -14.37
N LYS A 293 -17.74 14.34 -14.38
CA LYS A 293 -16.99 13.67 -15.43
C LYS A 293 -16.83 12.16 -15.21
N TYR A 294 -17.09 11.62 -14.02
CA TYR A 294 -16.83 10.21 -13.73
C TYR A 294 -17.54 9.24 -14.69
N PRO A 295 -18.82 9.44 -15.08
CA PRO A 295 -19.45 8.58 -16.09
C PRO A 295 -18.73 8.61 -17.44
N GLN A 296 -18.23 9.78 -17.86
CA GLN A 296 -17.47 9.91 -19.10
C GLN A 296 -16.10 9.23 -19.01
N ILE A 297 -15.43 9.28 -17.82
CA ILE A 297 -14.19 8.59 -17.57
C ILE A 297 -14.39 7.08 -17.72
N VAL A 298 -15.45 6.53 -17.12
CA VAL A 298 -15.79 5.10 -17.23
C VAL A 298 -16.03 4.73 -18.69
N ALA A 299 -16.83 5.52 -19.44
CA ALA A 299 -17.10 5.28 -20.85
C ALA A 299 -15.82 5.22 -21.68
N ARG A 300 -14.91 6.21 -21.51
CA ARG A 300 -13.62 6.28 -22.22
C ARG A 300 -12.73 5.07 -21.96
N LEU A 301 -12.74 4.56 -20.72
CA LEU A 301 -11.99 3.36 -20.33
C LEU A 301 -12.62 2.10 -20.96
N HIS A 302 -13.95 1.95 -20.88
CA HIS A 302 -14.68 0.80 -21.44
C HIS A 302 -14.55 0.70 -22.97
N GLU A 303 -14.61 1.83 -23.69
CA GLU A 303 -14.33 1.87 -25.13
C GLU A 303 -12.97 1.24 -25.49
N ARG A 304 -12.02 1.27 -24.55
CA ARG A 304 -10.67 0.73 -24.71
C ARG A 304 -10.45 -0.61 -24.00
N LYS A 305 -11.53 -1.23 -23.53
CA LYS A 305 -11.51 -2.51 -22.78
C LYS A 305 -10.64 -2.46 -21.52
N ILE A 306 -10.64 -1.32 -20.84
CA ILE A 306 -9.96 -1.10 -19.56
C ILE A 306 -11.03 -1.05 -18.46
N ALA A 307 -10.95 -1.97 -17.51
CA ALA A 307 -11.85 -1.99 -16.35
C ALA A 307 -11.41 -0.96 -15.31
N LEU A 308 -12.37 -0.33 -14.65
CA LEU A 308 -12.11 0.64 -13.57
C LEU A 308 -12.38 0.06 -12.19
N GLN A 309 -11.36 0.03 -11.33
CA GLN A 309 -11.55 -0.02 -9.88
C GLN A 309 -11.61 1.41 -9.35
N GLY A 310 -12.82 1.90 -9.08
CA GLY A 310 -13.07 3.24 -8.55
C GLY A 310 -13.06 3.24 -7.02
N CYS A 311 -12.11 3.96 -6.40
CA CYS A 311 -12.01 4.04 -4.95
C CYS A 311 -12.68 5.31 -4.44
N PHE A 312 -13.52 5.17 -3.41
CA PHE A 312 -14.17 6.24 -2.66
C PHE A 312 -13.77 6.16 -1.19
N VAL A 313 -13.69 7.31 -0.54
CA VAL A 313 -13.44 7.41 0.91
C VAL A 313 -14.61 8.14 1.58
N PHE A 314 -14.95 7.72 2.78
CA PHE A 314 -15.98 8.33 3.61
C PHE A 314 -15.41 8.89 4.90
N GLY A 315 -16.09 9.87 5.46
CA GLY A 315 -15.68 10.56 6.68
C GLY A 315 -14.92 11.86 6.42
N LEU A 316 -15.04 12.41 5.20
CA LEU A 316 -14.60 13.76 4.89
C LEU A 316 -15.51 14.78 5.58
N ASP A 317 -15.02 15.99 5.81
CA ASP A 317 -15.66 16.95 6.72
C ASP A 317 -17.07 17.42 6.29
N GLU A 318 -17.40 17.33 4.98
CA GLU A 318 -18.74 17.66 4.46
C GLU A 318 -19.65 16.42 4.28
N ASP A 319 -19.18 15.23 4.68
CA ASP A 319 -19.98 14.02 4.55
C ASP A 319 -21.08 13.97 5.63
N THR A 320 -22.33 13.88 5.17
CA THR A 320 -23.49 13.55 6.00
C THR A 320 -23.87 12.08 5.87
N PRO A 321 -24.73 11.51 6.72
CA PRO A 321 -25.11 10.10 6.66
C PRO A 321 -25.71 9.63 5.33
N GLU A 322 -26.20 10.54 4.50
CA GLU A 322 -26.77 10.22 3.18
C GLU A 322 -25.72 9.87 2.15
N ILE A 323 -24.46 10.32 2.34
CA ILE A 323 -23.36 10.16 1.37
C ILE A 323 -23.10 8.70 0.99
N PHE A 324 -23.25 7.78 1.92
CA PHE A 324 -22.94 6.36 1.72
C PHE A 324 -23.75 5.74 0.59
N LEU A 325 -25.08 5.83 0.68
CA LEU A 325 -25.95 5.26 -0.33
C LEU A 325 -25.96 6.11 -1.62
N GLN A 326 -25.81 7.43 -1.52
CA GLN A 326 -25.65 8.29 -2.70
C GLN A 326 -24.43 7.88 -3.51
N THR A 327 -23.27 7.70 -2.87
CA THR A 327 -22.03 7.27 -3.51
C THR A 327 -22.16 5.84 -4.07
N ALA A 328 -22.77 4.93 -3.33
CA ALA A 328 -22.96 3.55 -3.78
C ALA A 328 -23.89 3.45 -5.01
N ARG A 329 -24.99 4.22 -5.03
CA ARG A 329 -25.87 4.34 -6.20
C ARG A 329 -25.13 4.95 -7.38
N PHE A 330 -24.48 6.07 -7.16
CA PHE A 330 -23.67 6.73 -8.19
C PHE A 330 -22.67 5.76 -8.83
N ALA A 331 -21.96 4.97 -8.02
CA ALA A 331 -20.97 4.01 -8.51
C ALA A 331 -21.58 2.91 -9.40
N VAL A 332 -22.82 2.48 -9.08
CA VAL A 332 -23.58 1.53 -9.91
C VAL A 332 -24.05 2.19 -11.20
N ASP A 333 -24.67 3.37 -11.10
CA ASP A 333 -25.23 4.11 -12.26
C ASP A 333 -24.15 4.55 -13.24
N ALA A 334 -22.99 4.95 -12.73
CA ALA A 334 -21.80 5.26 -13.53
C ALA A 334 -21.09 4.04 -14.12
N ARG A 335 -21.60 2.81 -13.87
CA ARG A 335 -21.06 1.54 -14.40
C ARG A 335 -19.60 1.27 -14.01
N ILE A 336 -19.19 1.63 -12.79
CA ILE A 336 -17.86 1.31 -12.29
C ILE A 336 -17.72 -0.20 -12.10
N ASP A 337 -16.68 -0.82 -12.68
CA ASP A 337 -16.50 -2.29 -12.68
C ASP A 337 -16.28 -2.84 -11.28
N LEU A 338 -15.50 -2.16 -10.45
CA LEU A 338 -15.18 -2.56 -9.08
C LEU A 338 -15.17 -1.33 -8.15
N PRO A 339 -16.35 -0.87 -7.66
CA PRO A 339 -16.38 0.19 -6.67
C PRO A 339 -15.80 -0.29 -5.34
N ARG A 340 -14.95 0.53 -4.74
CA ARG A 340 -14.33 0.28 -3.44
C ARG A 340 -14.61 1.45 -2.51
N PHE A 341 -14.96 1.14 -1.27
CA PHE A 341 -15.26 2.13 -0.25
C PHE A 341 -14.31 1.92 0.94
N ALA A 342 -13.79 3.02 1.47
CA ALA A 342 -12.91 3.00 2.62
C ALA A 342 -13.28 4.16 3.56
N VAL A 343 -12.92 4.02 4.82
CA VAL A 343 -12.93 5.14 5.77
C VAL A 343 -11.65 5.94 5.57
N VAL A 344 -11.76 7.27 5.47
CA VAL A 344 -10.58 8.12 5.43
C VAL A 344 -9.76 7.89 6.70
N THR A 345 -8.46 7.63 6.53
CA THR A 345 -7.60 7.30 7.67
C THR A 345 -6.54 8.39 7.80
N PRO A 346 -6.48 9.08 8.95
CA PRO A 346 -5.49 10.10 9.21
C PRO A 346 -4.14 9.44 9.56
N PHE A 347 -3.44 8.90 8.55
CA PHE A 347 -2.14 8.29 8.76
C PHE A 347 -1.15 9.29 9.39
N PRO A 348 -0.32 8.85 10.34
CA PRO A 348 0.64 9.74 11.00
C PRO A 348 1.56 10.42 9.97
N GLY A 349 1.97 11.64 10.25
CA GLY A 349 2.80 12.45 9.34
C GLY A 349 2.05 13.11 8.18
N THR A 350 0.78 12.76 7.91
CA THR A 350 -0.04 13.41 6.88
C THR A 350 -0.60 14.75 7.35
N GLU A 351 -0.99 15.61 6.41
CA GLU A 351 -1.63 16.90 6.73
C GLU A 351 -2.97 16.68 7.46
N LEU A 352 -3.74 15.69 7.01
CA LEU A 352 -4.99 15.30 7.67
C LEU A 352 -4.76 14.92 9.15
N HIS A 353 -3.73 14.09 9.43
CA HIS A 353 -3.43 13.71 10.81
C HIS A 353 -3.10 14.94 11.66
N ARG A 354 -2.19 15.81 11.19
CA ARG A 354 -1.83 17.04 11.91
C ARG A 354 -3.01 17.95 12.16
N ARG A 355 -3.93 18.06 11.19
CA ARG A 355 -5.15 18.86 11.33
C ARG A 355 -6.09 18.27 12.37
N LEU A 356 -6.43 16.98 12.26
CA LEU A 356 -7.34 16.31 13.21
C LEU A 356 -6.77 16.23 14.63
N GLU A 357 -5.45 16.14 14.76
CA GLU A 357 -4.78 16.17 16.07
C GLU A 357 -4.91 17.55 16.71
N ARG A 358 -4.65 18.64 15.98
CA ARG A 358 -4.86 20.02 16.47
C ARG A 358 -6.32 20.30 16.84
N GLU A 359 -7.27 19.70 16.13
CA GLU A 359 -8.71 19.80 16.39
C GLU A 359 -9.17 18.88 17.54
N GLY A 360 -8.31 18.06 18.13
CA GLY A 360 -8.66 17.12 19.18
C GLY A 360 -9.58 15.98 18.71
N ARG A 361 -9.57 15.65 17.43
CA ARG A 361 -10.49 14.69 16.81
C ARG A 361 -9.90 13.28 16.66
N ILE A 362 -8.64 13.04 16.96
CA ILE A 362 -8.05 11.70 16.96
C ILE A 362 -8.56 10.93 18.18
N LEU A 363 -9.25 9.81 17.95
CA LEU A 363 -9.87 8.98 19.00
C LEU A 363 -8.99 7.80 19.42
N SER A 364 -8.13 7.34 18.54
CA SER A 364 -7.28 6.17 18.80
C SER A 364 -5.90 6.36 18.19
N ARG A 365 -4.86 6.01 18.93
CA ARG A 365 -3.47 5.94 18.46
C ARG A 365 -3.00 4.50 18.30
N ASN A 366 -3.90 3.53 18.35
CA ASN A 366 -3.58 2.16 18.00
C ASN A 366 -3.36 2.06 16.49
N TRP A 367 -2.11 1.97 16.08
CA TRP A 367 -1.71 1.94 14.66
C TRP A 367 -2.36 0.82 13.84
N GLU A 368 -2.79 -0.24 14.45
CA GLU A 368 -3.46 -1.35 13.75
C GLU A 368 -4.83 -1.00 13.21
N LYS A 369 -5.48 -0.03 13.84
CA LYS A 369 -6.76 0.50 13.40
C LYS A 369 -6.61 1.50 12.24
N TYR A 370 -5.37 1.85 11.86
CA TYR A 370 -5.08 2.74 10.73
C TYR A 370 -4.99 1.92 9.44
N ASP A 371 -6.10 1.42 8.97
CA ASP A 371 -6.21 0.42 7.90
C ASP A 371 -7.21 0.77 6.79
N GLY A 372 -7.84 1.94 6.86
CA GLY A 372 -8.86 2.37 5.91
C GLY A 372 -10.23 1.74 6.14
N GLN A 373 -10.42 1.00 7.27
CA GLN A 373 -11.66 0.33 7.60
C GLN A 373 -12.19 0.74 8.98
N HIS A 374 -11.31 0.95 9.95
CA HIS A 374 -11.69 1.42 11.27
C HIS A 374 -11.80 2.95 11.32
N VAL A 375 -12.78 3.43 12.07
CA VAL A 375 -12.93 4.86 12.36
C VAL A 375 -12.05 5.20 13.57
N VAL A 376 -10.98 5.93 13.37
CA VAL A 376 -10.00 6.30 14.40
C VAL A 376 -10.06 7.79 14.77
N PHE A 377 -11.04 8.50 14.25
CA PHE A 377 -11.22 9.94 14.48
C PHE A 377 -12.72 10.30 14.60
N GLN A 378 -13.03 11.47 15.16
CA GLN A 378 -14.39 11.99 15.24
C GLN A 378 -14.75 12.72 13.93
N PRO A 379 -15.72 12.21 13.13
CA PRO A 379 -16.26 12.94 11.98
C PRO A 379 -16.98 14.23 12.41
N LEU A 380 -17.10 15.20 11.52
CA LEU A 380 -17.78 16.47 11.84
C LEU A 380 -19.31 16.36 11.82
N GLN A 381 -19.88 15.65 10.85
CA GLN A 381 -21.32 15.71 10.58
C GLN A 381 -22.05 14.38 10.85
N MET A 382 -21.38 13.45 11.49
CA MET A 382 -21.97 12.16 11.86
C MET A 382 -21.25 11.55 13.06
N SER A 383 -21.85 10.54 13.68
CA SER A 383 -21.18 9.78 14.72
C SER A 383 -20.19 8.76 14.12
N VAL A 384 -19.24 8.29 14.95
CA VAL A 384 -18.32 7.20 14.62
C VAL A 384 -19.08 5.96 14.13
N GLU A 385 -20.17 5.61 14.83
CA GLU A 385 -20.98 4.46 14.48
C GLU A 385 -21.70 4.63 13.13
N GLN A 386 -22.22 5.85 12.85
CA GLN A 386 -22.84 6.16 11.55
C GLN A 386 -21.84 6.02 10.41
N LEU A 387 -20.60 6.50 10.58
CA LEU A 387 -19.54 6.37 9.58
C LEU A 387 -19.19 4.88 9.33
N GLN A 388 -19.04 4.10 10.40
CA GLN A 388 -18.73 2.67 10.29
C GLN A 388 -19.84 1.90 9.59
N ARG A 389 -21.08 2.01 10.08
CA ARG A 389 -22.26 1.30 9.53
C ARG A 389 -22.63 1.78 8.12
N GLY A 390 -22.48 3.08 7.87
CA GLY A 390 -22.75 3.66 6.55
C GLY A 390 -21.77 3.11 5.49
N THR A 391 -20.49 2.99 5.84
CA THR A 391 -19.50 2.37 4.96
C THR A 391 -19.86 0.92 4.63
N GLU A 392 -20.28 0.13 5.63
CA GLU A 392 -20.75 -1.24 5.41
C GLU A 392 -22.00 -1.31 4.54
N ALA A 393 -22.94 -0.38 4.73
CA ALA A 393 -24.15 -0.29 3.91
C ALA A 393 -23.83 0.00 2.44
N ALA A 394 -22.88 0.91 2.16
CA ALA A 394 -22.41 1.20 0.82
C ALA A 394 -21.83 -0.06 0.13
N TRP A 395 -20.99 -0.80 0.83
CA TRP A 395 -20.45 -2.07 0.35
C TRP A 395 -21.56 -3.09 0.04
N LYS A 396 -22.50 -3.33 0.98
CA LYS A 396 -23.60 -4.28 0.80
C LYS A 396 -24.50 -3.89 -0.35
N TYR A 397 -24.79 -2.60 -0.52
CA TYR A 397 -25.60 -2.11 -1.62
C TYR A 397 -24.90 -2.36 -2.97
N ALA A 398 -23.67 -1.87 -3.14
CA ALA A 398 -22.94 -1.97 -4.39
C ALA A 398 -22.67 -3.42 -4.82
N TYR A 399 -22.57 -4.35 -3.87
CA TYR A 399 -22.33 -5.78 -4.12
C TYR A 399 -23.55 -6.66 -3.82
N SER A 400 -24.78 -6.11 -3.88
CA SER A 400 -26.00 -6.92 -3.93
C SER A 400 -26.03 -7.81 -5.19
N TRP A 401 -26.81 -8.89 -5.16
CA TRP A 401 -26.89 -9.80 -6.32
C TRP A 401 -27.37 -9.10 -7.58
N SER A 402 -28.35 -8.19 -7.45
CA SER A 402 -28.86 -7.40 -8.57
C SER A 402 -27.77 -6.58 -9.23
N HIS A 403 -27.00 -5.80 -8.43
CA HIS A 403 -25.94 -4.94 -8.95
C HIS A 403 -24.72 -5.72 -9.45
N VAL A 404 -24.39 -6.85 -8.84
CA VAL A 404 -23.34 -7.74 -9.37
C VAL A 404 -23.76 -8.30 -10.73
N SER A 405 -25.00 -8.83 -10.85
CA SER A 405 -25.50 -9.39 -12.13
C SER A 405 -25.56 -8.34 -13.25
N GLU A 406 -25.98 -7.12 -12.92
CA GLU A 406 -25.99 -6.01 -13.86
C GLU A 406 -24.57 -5.66 -14.30
N ARG A 407 -23.64 -5.53 -13.35
CA ARG A 407 -22.23 -5.18 -13.62
C ARG A 407 -21.55 -6.19 -14.53
N LEU A 408 -21.83 -7.48 -14.38
CA LEU A 408 -21.27 -8.53 -15.25
C LEU A 408 -21.69 -8.39 -16.72
N ARG A 409 -22.78 -7.66 -17.03
CA ARG A 409 -23.25 -7.44 -18.41
C ARG A 409 -22.49 -6.35 -19.13
N TYR A 410 -21.94 -5.37 -18.42
CA TYR A 410 -21.27 -4.23 -19.02
C TYR A 410 -19.78 -4.09 -18.67
N SER A 411 -19.24 -4.94 -17.78
CA SER A 411 -17.86 -4.84 -17.36
C SER A 411 -16.88 -4.94 -18.55
N ALA A 412 -15.90 -4.06 -18.55
CA ALA A 412 -14.81 -4.08 -19.52
C ALA A 412 -13.81 -5.20 -19.28
N ALA A 413 -13.80 -5.80 -18.08
CA ALA A 413 -12.95 -6.94 -17.75
C ALA A 413 -13.43 -8.22 -18.46
N PRO A 414 -12.51 -9.16 -18.79
CA PRO A 414 -12.91 -10.50 -19.23
C PRO A 414 -13.91 -11.12 -18.25
N TRP A 415 -14.98 -11.77 -18.78
CA TRP A 415 -16.12 -12.22 -17.96
C TRP A 415 -15.74 -13.05 -16.73
N HIS A 416 -14.77 -13.96 -16.87
CA HIS A 416 -14.29 -14.81 -15.76
C HIS A 416 -13.56 -13.98 -14.69
N VAL A 417 -12.83 -12.94 -15.08
CA VAL A 417 -12.17 -12.01 -14.14
C VAL A 417 -13.23 -11.16 -13.44
N ALA A 418 -14.17 -10.60 -14.20
CA ALA A 418 -15.28 -9.81 -13.65
C ALA A 418 -16.11 -10.64 -12.65
N LEU A 419 -16.45 -11.90 -13.00
CA LEU A 419 -17.20 -12.80 -12.12
C LEU A 419 -16.42 -13.07 -10.82
N PHE A 420 -15.17 -13.53 -10.92
CA PHE A 420 -14.36 -13.88 -9.75
C PHE A 420 -14.16 -12.68 -8.83
N THR A 421 -13.80 -11.51 -9.38
CA THR A 421 -13.54 -10.31 -8.57
C THR A 421 -14.82 -9.79 -7.91
N ASN A 422 -15.96 -9.76 -8.63
CA ASN A 422 -17.22 -9.31 -8.05
C ASN A 422 -17.74 -10.27 -6.97
N LEU A 423 -17.60 -11.59 -7.14
CA LEU A 423 -17.95 -12.56 -6.10
C LEU A 423 -17.05 -12.44 -4.87
N SER A 424 -15.75 -12.21 -5.07
CA SER A 424 -14.80 -11.99 -3.98
C SER A 424 -15.14 -10.71 -3.19
N TYR A 425 -15.45 -9.62 -3.89
CA TYR A 425 -15.88 -8.39 -3.21
C TYR A 425 -17.26 -8.51 -2.56
N ARG A 426 -18.19 -9.29 -3.15
CA ARG A 426 -19.46 -9.59 -2.49
C ARG A 426 -19.24 -10.39 -1.20
N TYR A 427 -18.36 -11.39 -1.23
CA TYR A 427 -17.99 -12.14 -0.03
C TYR A 427 -17.44 -11.20 1.04
N TYR A 428 -16.52 -10.31 0.67
CA TYR A 428 -15.96 -9.29 1.54
C TYR A 428 -17.04 -8.35 2.09
N ALA A 429 -17.88 -7.76 1.22
CA ALA A 429 -18.94 -6.83 1.60
C ALA A 429 -19.92 -7.37 2.64
N ASN A 430 -20.21 -8.68 2.60
CA ASN A 430 -21.12 -9.32 3.55
C ASN A 430 -20.44 -9.78 4.85
N ARG A 431 -19.11 -9.65 4.95
CA ARG A 431 -18.33 -10.10 6.10
C ARG A 431 -17.35 -9.04 6.61
N LEU A 432 -17.58 -7.78 6.30
CA LEU A 432 -16.71 -6.69 6.71
C LEU A 432 -16.40 -6.74 8.21
N HIS A 433 -17.43 -6.93 9.07
CA HIS A 433 -17.28 -7.05 10.51
C HIS A 433 -16.35 -8.20 10.96
N GLN A 434 -16.20 -9.27 10.17
CA GLN A 434 -15.28 -10.37 10.45
C GLN A 434 -13.84 -10.02 10.07
N PHE A 435 -13.64 -9.15 9.06
CA PHE A 435 -12.32 -8.67 8.66
C PHE A 435 -11.79 -7.59 9.61
N TYR A 436 -12.67 -6.85 10.28
CA TYR A 436 -12.29 -5.89 11.34
C TYR A 436 -11.84 -6.58 12.63
N ASN A 437 -12.40 -7.75 12.92
CA ASN A 437 -12.05 -8.58 14.05
C ASN A 437 -11.25 -9.79 13.56
N CYS A 438 -10.07 -9.53 12.98
CA CYS A 438 -9.20 -10.61 12.51
C CYS A 438 -8.79 -11.53 13.67
N ASP A 439 -8.89 -12.85 13.48
CA ASP A 439 -8.59 -13.88 14.51
C ASP A 439 -7.22 -13.77 15.15
N TRP A 440 -6.25 -13.17 14.45
CA TRP A 440 -4.93 -12.92 14.98
C TRP A 440 -4.88 -11.80 16.04
N MET A 441 -5.88 -10.91 16.15
CA MET A 441 -6.05 -9.97 17.27
C MET A 441 -6.37 -10.69 18.59
N SER A 442 -6.95 -11.87 18.53
CA SER A 442 -7.25 -12.73 19.68
C SER A 442 -6.12 -13.71 20.01
N SER A 443 -5.00 -13.69 19.30
CA SER A 443 -3.83 -14.53 19.58
C SER A 443 -3.26 -14.22 20.97
N PRO A 444 -2.82 -15.24 21.76
CA PRO A 444 -2.16 -15.01 23.06
C PRO A 444 -0.88 -14.21 22.97
N LEU A 445 -0.27 -14.06 21.79
CA LEU A 445 0.84 -13.15 21.50
C LEU A 445 0.39 -11.70 21.33
N TRP A 446 -0.91 -11.45 21.34
CA TRP A 446 -1.50 -10.15 21.16
C TRP A 446 -1.96 -9.61 22.53
N ARG A 447 -1.20 -8.69 23.09
CA ARG A 447 -1.65 -7.85 24.20
C ARG A 447 -1.82 -6.43 23.69
N GLU A 448 -2.91 -5.76 24.08
CA GLU A 448 -3.01 -4.31 23.86
C GLU A 448 -1.72 -3.65 24.38
N PRO A 449 -1.02 -2.85 23.57
CA PRO A 449 0.10 -2.10 24.11
C PRO A 449 -0.42 -1.26 25.26
N ALA A 450 0.31 -1.27 26.38
CA ALA A 450 -0.02 -0.40 27.50
C ALA A 450 -0.17 1.04 27.00
N PRO A 451 -1.17 1.80 27.48
CA PRO A 451 -1.32 3.18 27.08
C PRO A 451 0.00 3.90 27.34
N ILE A 452 0.55 4.53 26.29
CA ILE A 452 1.77 5.34 26.40
C ILE A 452 1.48 6.36 27.51
N ALA A 453 2.21 6.29 28.61
CA ALA A 453 2.09 7.24 29.70
C ALA A 453 2.23 8.64 29.09
N ALA A 454 1.23 9.49 29.32
CA ALA A 454 1.31 10.89 28.94
C ALA A 454 2.63 11.45 29.50
N THR A 455 3.48 11.98 28.64
CA THR A 455 4.66 12.74 29.06
C THR A 455 4.17 13.82 30.03
N PRO A 456 4.75 13.94 31.24
CA PRO A 456 4.33 15.01 32.14
C PRO A 456 4.57 16.36 31.47
N ASP A 457 3.54 17.19 31.50
CA ASP A 457 3.59 18.56 31.03
C ASP A 457 4.89 19.23 31.51
N SER A 458 5.63 19.76 30.56
CA SER A 458 6.74 20.64 30.85
C SER A 458 6.21 21.81 31.67
N ALA A 459 6.64 21.86 32.91
CA ALA A 459 6.32 22.93 33.85
C ALA A 459 6.48 24.28 33.20
N VAL A 460 5.39 25.05 33.22
CA VAL A 460 5.37 26.48 32.95
C VAL A 460 6.38 27.13 33.90
N ILE A 461 7.50 27.59 33.35
CA ILE A 461 8.38 28.52 34.04
C ILE A 461 7.78 29.93 33.84
N ARG A 462 7.42 30.54 34.97
CA ARG A 462 7.01 31.95 35.09
C ARG A 462 8.20 32.87 34.77
#